data_730a2cfcac0559ed3d8b016969c875de
#
_entry.id   730a2cfcac0559ed3d8b016969c875de
#
_cell.length_a   1.000
_cell.length_b   1.000
_cell.length_c   1.000
_cell.angle_alpha   90.00
_cell.angle_beta   90.00
_cell.angle_gamma   90.00
#
_symmetry.space_group_name_H-M   'P 1'
#
loop_
_entity.id
_entity.type
_entity.pdbx_description
1 polymer ?
#
loop_
_entity_poly.entity_id
_entity_poly.type
_entity_poly.pdbx_seq_one_letter_code
_entity_poly.pdbx_strand_id
1 'polypeptide(L)'
;MSNDRKKKVLITGGYGFIGSSFIRNLSKNENYIIGNIDKLTYSSNLNSLEKVTNKNNYTFFQEDICNKESIREIIFSFEPNYIIHLAAETHVDRSIDGPEVFLKTNILGTYNLLNSSKEYYEKINGQDNKDFKFLLVSTDEVYGSLETNQEKFT
;
A
#
# COMPACT_ATOMS: atom_id res chain seq x y z
N MET A 1 -7.69 -31.80 -5.34
CA MET A 1 -8.52 -30.58 -5.53
C MET A 1 -7.73 -29.45 -4.92
N SER A 2 -7.12 -28.58 -5.75
CA SER A 2 -6.41 -27.40 -5.25
C SER A 2 -7.42 -26.51 -4.55
N ASN A 3 -7.16 -26.25 -3.28
CA ASN A 3 -7.97 -25.34 -2.47
C ASN A 3 -7.64 -23.91 -2.96
N ASP A 4 -8.33 -23.46 -4.02
CA ASP A 4 -8.13 -22.15 -4.66
C ASP A 4 -8.70 -21.06 -3.75
N ARG A 5 -8.08 -20.89 -2.58
CA ARG A 5 -8.38 -19.73 -1.72
C ARG A 5 -7.97 -18.47 -2.46
N LYS A 6 -8.93 -17.56 -2.63
CA LYS A 6 -8.67 -16.23 -3.17
C LYS A 6 -7.54 -15.57 -2.37
N LYS A 7 -6.61 -14.92 -3.06
CA LYS A 7 -5.50 -14.20 -2.42
C LYS A 7 -5.97 -12.80 -1.98
N LYS A 8 -5.69 -12.44 -0.75
CA LYS A 8 -6.01 -11.13 -0.18
C LYS A 8 -4.86 -10.15 -0.39
N VAL A 9 -5.13 -9.03 -1.05
CA VAL A 9 -4.14 -7.98 -1.36
C VAL A 9 -4.56 -6.69 -0.67
N LEU A 10 -3.77 -6.22 0.27
CA LEU A 10 -3.96 -4.94 0.94
C LEU A 10 -3.09 -3.89 0.27
N ILE A 11 -3.70 -2.80 -0.20
CA ILE A 11 -3.05 -1.75 -0.96
C ILE A 11 -3.19 -0.45 -0.16
N THR A 12 -2.13 0.32 -0.02
CA THR A 12 -2.19 1.66 0.56
C THR A 12 -2.04 2.71 -0.53
N GLY A 13 -2.72 3.86 -0.40
CA GLY A 13 -2.70 4.91 -1.41
C GLY A 13 -3.49 4.56 -2.69
N GLY A 14 -4.54 3.74 -2.54
CA GLY A 14 -5.28 3.22 -3.68
C GLY A 14 -6.12 4.25 -4.45
N TYR A 15 -6.41 5.40 -3.90
CA TYR A 15 -7.07 6.51 -4.60
C TYR A 15 -6.09 7.47 -5.29
N GLY A 16 -4.78 7.25 -5.12
CA GLY A 16 -3.74 7.94 -5.88
C GLY A 16 -3.66 7.47 -7.34
N PHE A 17 -2.83 8.13 -8.14
CA PHE A 17 -2.70 7.86 -9.58
C PHE A 17 -2.29 6.41 -9.88
N ILE A 18 -1.17 5.95 -9.30
CA ILE A 18 -0.67 4.59 -9.51
C ILE A 18 -1.60 3.56 -8.84
N GLY A 19 -1.98 3.80 -7.57
CA GLY A 19 -2.80 2.89 -6.79
C GLY A 19 -4.14 2.59 -7.43
N SER A 20 -4.84 3.61 -7.93
CA SER A 20 -6.13 3.42 -8.60
C SER A 20 -6.02 2.62 -9.89
N SER A 21 -4.98 2.85 -10.68
CA SER A 21 -4.72 2.07 -11.89
C SER A 21 -4.44 0.61 -11.57
N PHE A 22 -3.62 0.36 -10.54
CA PHE A 22 -3.31 -0.99 -10.06
C PHE A 22 -4.57 -1.72 -9.57
N ILE A 23 -5.39 -1.07 -8.71
CA ILE A 23 -6.64 -1.64 -8.20
C ILE A 23 -7.62 -1.96 -9.33
N ARG A 24 -7.81 -1.05 -10.30
CA ARG A 24 -8.68 -1.31 -11.46
C ARG A 24 -8.25 -2.54 -12.26
N ASN A 25 -6.95 -2.74 -12.42
CA ASN A 25 -6.44 -3.93 -13.11
C ASN A 25 -6.65 -5.20 -12.29
N LEU A 26 -6.27 -5.17 -11.01
CA LEU A 26 -6.37 -6.32 -10.13
C LEU A 26 -7.83 -6.76 -9.93
N SER A 27 -8.77 -5.81 -9.87
CA SER A 27 -10.20 -6.06 -9.67
C SER A 27 -10.89 -6.81 -10.82
N LYS A 28 -10.24 -6.94 -11.97
CA LYS A 28 -10.74 -7.75 -13.10
C LYS A 28 -10.57 -9.25 -12.85
N ASN A 29 -9.68 -9.64 -11.94
CA ASN A 29 -9.44 -11.02 -11.59
C ASN A 29 -10.10 -11.35 -10.26
N GLU A 30 -11.12 -12.20 -10.30
CA GLU A 30 -11.92 -12.59 -9.14
C GLU A 30 -11.16 -13.47 -8.12
N ASN A 31 -9.96 -13.95 -8.46
CA ASN A 31 -9.10 -14.69 -7.54
C ASN A 31 -8.46 -13.80 -6.47
N TYR A 32 -8.63 -12.48 -6.56
CA TYR A 32 -8.15 -11.53 -5.56
C TYR A 32 -9.29 -10.90 -4.78
N ILE A 33 -9.06 -10.75 -3.47
CA ILE A 33 -9.84 -9.90 -2.57
C ILE A 33 -8.96 -8.68 -2.27
N ILE A 34 -9.47 -7.49 -2.51
CA ILE A 34 -8.72 -6.24 -2.45
C ILE A 34 -9.17 -5.43 -1.24
N GLY A 35 -8.22 -5.11 -0.34
CA GLY A 35 -8.37 -4.08 0.67
C GLY A 35 -7.61 -2.83 0.20
N ASN A 36 -8.23 -1.67 0.34
CA ASN A 36 -7.61 -0.39 0.00
C ASN A 36 -7.61 0.52 1.24
N ILE A 37 -6.43 0.93 1.69
CA ILE A 37 -6.26 1.94 2.76
C ILE A 37 -5.89 3.26 2.10
N ASP A 38 -6.66 4.31 2.34
CA ASP A 38 -6.37 5.66 1.85
C ASP A 38 -7.00 6.69 2.79
N LYS A 39 -6.24 7.72 3.18
CA LYS A 39 -6.74 8.78 4.05
C LYS A 39 -7.55 9.85 3.31
N LEU A 40 -7.61 9.78 1.98
CA LEU A 40 -8.27 10.73 1.10
C LEU A 40 -7.69 12.15 1.24
N THR A 41 -6.52 12.35 0.66
CA THR A 41 -5.87 13.66 0.57
C THR A 41 -6.31 14.43 -0.68
N TYR A 42 -5.76 15.62 -0.86
CA TYR A 42 -5.93 16.43 -2.08
C TYR A 42 -5.54 15.70 -3.38
N SER A 43 -4.64 14.70 -3.29
CA SER A 43 -4.19 13.91 -4.45
C SER A 43 -5.09 12.71 -4.75
N SER A 44 -6.08 12.44 -3.89
CA SER A 44 -6.99 11.31 -4.05
C SER A 44 -8.11 11.65 -5.05
N ASN A 45 -8.41 10.70 -5.95
CA ASN A 45 -9.51 10.83 -6.89
C ASN A 45 -10.52 9.70 -6.71
N LEU A 46 -11.63 10.00 -6.02
CA LEU A 46 -12.70 9.05 -5.72
C LEU A 46 -13.32 8.43 -6.99
N ASN A 47 -13.47 9.22 -8.06
CA ASN A 47 -14.05 8.74 -9.32
C ASN A 47 -13.18 7.68 -9.99
N SER A 48 -11.89 7.63 -9.67
CA SER A 48 -10.96 6.66 -10.26
C SER A 48 -11.32 5.20 -9.98
N LEU A 49 -12.02 4.91 -8.90
CA LEU A 49 -12.44 3.58 -8.47
C LEU A 49 -13.96 3.35 -8.48
N GLU A 50 -14.76 4.26 -9.04
CA GLU A 50 -16.23 4.16 -9.05
C GLU A 50 -16.75 2.79 -9.53
N LYS A 51 -16.13 2.22 -10.58
CA LYS A 51 -16.51 0.91 -11.13
C LYS A 51 -16.02 -0.28 -10.28
N VAL A 52 -15.22 -0.02 -9.25
CA VAL A 52 -14.62 -1.05 -8.38
C VAL A 52 -15.30 -1.08 -7.01
N THR A 53 -15.73 0.06 -6.49
CA THR A 53 -16.28 0.21 -5.14
C THR A 53 -17.50 -0.68 -4.85
N ASN A 54 -18.28 -1.01 -5.88
CA ASN A 54 -19.46 -1.88 -5.77
C ASN A 54 -19.16 -3.37 -5.98
N LYS A 55 -17.90 -3.77 -6.14
CA LYS A 55 -17.54 -5.18 -6.32
C LYS A 55 -17.44 -5.91 -4.98
N ASN A 56 -17.95 -7.12 -4.92
CA ASN A 56 -17.91 -7.97 -3.72
C ASN A 56 -16.50 -8.36 -3.25
N ASN A 57 -15.48 -8.17 -4.09
CA ASN A 57 -14.09 -8.47 -3.80
C ASN A 57 -13.26 -7.23 -3.45
N TYR A 58 -13.90 -6.09 -3.16
CA TYR A 58 -13.24 -4.85 -2.80
C TYR A 58 -13.75 -4.31 -1.45
N THR A 59 -12.83 -3.89 -0.60
CA THR A 59 -13.13 -3.23 0.68
C THR A 59 -12.28 -1.97 0.80
N PHE A 60 -12.89 -0.87 1.18
CA PHE A 60 -12.21 0.41 1.43
C PHE A 60 -12.09 0.66 2.95
N PHE A 61 -10.90 1.03 3.38
CA PHE A 61 -10.59 1.50 4.72
C PHE A 61 -10.12 2.94 4.62
N GLN A 62 -10.96 3.88 5.04
CA GLN A 62 -10.55 5.29 5.12
C GLN A 62 -9.71 5.49 6.38
N GLU A 63 -8.38 5.41 6.23
CA GLU A 63 -7.48 5.48 7.37
C GLU A 63 -6.11 6.07 6.97
N ASP A 64 -5.46 6.76 7.93
CA ASP A 64 -4.10 7.26 7.78
C ASP A 64 -3.10 6.17 8.23
N ILE A 65 -2.11 5.88 7.39
CA ILE A 65 -1.03 4.93 7.73
C ILE A 65 -0.21 5.36 8.95
N CYS A 66 -0.32 6.62 9.37
CA CYS A 66 0.29 7.12 10.60
C CYS A 66 -0.45 6.66 11.88
N ASN A 67 -1.69 6.16 11.76
CA ASN A 67 -2.45 5.61 12.87
C ASN A 67 -2.09 4.14 13.09
N LYS A 68 -1.08 3.91 13.94
CA LYS A 68 -0.49 2.59 14.18
C LYS A 68 -1.53 1.55 14.61
N GLU A 69 -2.40 1.90 15.53
CA GLU A 69 -3.39 0.99 16.11
C GLU A 69 -4.39 0.53 15.05
N SER A 70 -4.98 1.46 14.30
CA SER A 70 -5.93 1.15 13.23
C SER A 70 -5.27 0.34 12.10
N ILE A 71 -4.05 0.67 11.71
CA ILE A 71 -3.31 -0.08 10.68
C ILE A 71 -3.08 -1.52 11.14
N ARG A 72 -2.69 -1.71 12.39
CA ARG A 72 -2.52 -3.03 12.97
C ARG A 72 -3.84 -3.83 12.95
N GLU A 73 -4.94 -3.22 13.39
CA GLU A 73 -6.26 -3.85 13.39
C GLU A 73 -6.72 -4.24 11.98
N ILE A 74 -6.53 -3.35 10.99
CA ILE A 74 -6.87 -3.63 9.59
C ILE A 74 -6.06 -4.82 9.07
N ILE A 75 -4.74 -4.86 9.28
CA ILE A 75 -3.89 -5.96 8.82
C ILE A 75 -4.33 -7.29 9.45
N PHE A 76 -4.59 -7.30 10.76
CA PHE A 76 -4.96 -8.52 11.49
C PHE A 76 -6.37 -9.01 11.17
N SER A 77 -7.32 -8.11 10.87
CA SER A 77 -8.69 -8.47 10.50
C SER A 77 -8.83 -8.83 9.02
N PHE A 78 -8.11 -8.13 8.15
CA PHE A 78 -8.12 -8.40 6.72
C PHE A 78 -7.33 -9.66 6.36
N GLU A 79 -6.28 -10.01 7.11
CA GLU A 79 -5.40 -11.18 6.90
C GLU A 79 -4.80 -11.24 5.48
N PRO A 80 -4.00 -10.24 5.06
CA PRO A 80 -3.49 -10.17 3.70
C PRO A 80 -2.46 -11.26 3.39
N ASN A 81 -2.46 -11.75 2.14
CA ASN A 81 -1.33 -12.49 1.57
C ASN A 81 -0.26 -11.52 1.04
N TYR A 82 -0.70 -10.38 0.53
CA TYR A 82 0.19 -9.35 -0.03
C TYR A 82 -0.17 -7.99 0.52
N ILE A 83 0.84 -7.22 0.91
CA ILE A 83 0.70 -5.78 1.17
C ILE A 83 1.49 -5.04 0.10
N ILE A 84 0.84 -4.08 -0.57
CA ILE A 84 1.47 -3.22 -1.59
C ILE A 84 1.35 -1.79 -1.10
N HIS A 85 2.48 -1.22 -0.72
CA HIS A 85 2.56 0.12 -0.15
C HIS A 85 2.87 1.15 -1.23
N LEU A 86 1.84 1.95 -1.58
CA LEU A 86 1.90 3.03 -2.57
C LEU A 86 1.58 4.40 -1.96
N ALA A 87 1.10 4.43 -0.69
CA ALA A 87 0.82 5.70 -0.03
C ALA A 87 2.10 6.46 0.25
N ALA A 88 2.23 7.66 -0.29
CA ALA A 88 3.34 8.57 -0.05
C ALA A 88 2.93 10.01 -0.35
N GLU A 89 3.59 10.96 0.30
CA GLU A 89 3.64 12.35 -0.15
C GLU A 89 4.78 12.49 -1.16
N THR A 90 4.48 13.01 -2.36
CA THR A 90 5.42 13.00 -3.50
C THR A 90 5.62 14.38 -4.16
N HIS A 91 4.90 15.41 -3.73
CA HIS A 91 5.00 16.75 -4.31
C HIS A 91 6.23 17.50 -3.79
N VAL A 92 7.27 17.65 -4.63
CA VAL A 92 8.55 18.27 -4.26
C VAL A 92 8.39 19.67 -3.67
N ASP A 93 7.64 20.57 -4.33
CA ASP A 93 7.46 21.95 -3.83
C ASP A 93 6.82 21.96 -2.42
N ARG A 94 5.88 21.09 -2.16
CA ARG A 94 5.26 20.96 -0.83
C ARG A 94 6.22 20.40 0.23
N SER A 95 7.24 19.63 -0.16
CA SER A 95 8.22 19.11 0.78
C SER A 95 9.14 20.21 1.32
N ILE A 96 9.31 21.29 0.55
CA ILE A 96 10.08 22.47 0.96
C ILE A 96 9.29 23.33 1.95
N ASP A 97 8.01 23.58 1.65
CA ASP A 97 7.14 24.43 2.45
C ASP A 97 6.63 23.75 3.74
N GLY A 98 6.45 22.43 3.73
CA GLY A 98 5.91 21.65 4.85
C GLY A 98 6.50 20.25 4.97
N PRO A 99 7.78 20.10 5.31
CA PRO A 99 8.48 18.80 5.35
C PRO A 99 7.91 17.84 6.38
N GLU A 100 7.23 18.34 7.42
CA GLU A 100 6.68 17.51 8.50
C GLU A 100 5.68 16.45 7.99
N VAL A 101 4.84 16.82 7.02
CA VAL A 101 3.84 15.89 6.44
C VAL A 101 4.54 14.74 5.72
N PHE A 102 5.66 15.02 5.04
CA PHE A 102 6.49 14.02 4.36
C PHE A 102 7.15 13.06 5.35
N LEU A 103 7.75 13.59 6.42
CA LEU A 103 8.33 12.78 7.49
C LEU A 103 7.28 11.87 8.13
N LYS A 104 6.10 12.41 8.43
CA LYS A 104 5.00 11.63 9.02
C LYS A 104 4.54 10.54 8.07
N THR A 105 4.20 10.85 6.83
CA THR A 105 3.64 9.88 5.89
C THR A 105 4.71 8.90 5.41
N ASN A 106 5.84 9.39 4.90
CA ASN A 106 6.80 8.52 4.20
C ASN A 106 7.72 7.75 5.16
N ILE A 107 7.98 8.29 6.36
CA ILE A 107 8.83 7.62 7.35
C ILE A 107 7.97 6.93 8.41
N LEU A 108 7.21 7.68 9.19
CA LEU A 108 6.45 7.11 10.31
C LEU A 108 5.33 6.18 9.83
N GLY A 109 4.58 6.57 8.80
CA GLY A 109 3.53 5.74 8.20
C GLY A 109 4.08 4.43 7.63
N THR A 110 5.19 4.49 6.89
CA THR A 110 5.88 3.30 6.37
C THR A 110 6.39 2.40 7.50
N TYR A 111 6.98 3.01 8.55
CA TYR A 111 7.43 2.27 9.74
C TYR A 111 6.26 1.54 10.42
N ASN A 112 5.11 2.18 10.61
CA ASN A 112 3.93 1.56 11.21
C ASN A 112 3.43 0.36 10.42
N LEU A 113 3.37 0.50 9.08
CA LEU A 113 3.01 -0.60 8.18
C LEU A 113 3.98 -1.77 8.28
N LEU A 114 5.28 -1.49 8.23
CA LEU A 114 6.32 -2.53 8.33
C LEU A 114 6.27 -3.24 9.68
N ASN A 115 6.14 -2.49 10.79
CA ASN A 115 6.08 -3.07 12.12
C ASN A 115 4.83 -3.95 12.30
N SER A 116 3.65 -3.45 11.91
CA SER A 116 2.40 -4.22 11.98
C SER A 116 2.42 -5.44 11.06
N SER A 117 3.06 -5.32 9.89
CA SER A 117 3.26 -6.45 8.97
C SER A 117 4.19 -7.50 9.53
N LYS A 118 5.26 -7.09 10.23
CA LYS A 118 6.18 -7.99 10.93
C LYS A 118 5.45 -8.76 12.04
N GLU A 119 4.70 -8.06 12.90
CA GLU A 119 3.91 -8.69 13.96
C GLU A 119 2.90 -9.71 13.38
N TYR A 120 2.23 -9.34 12.30
CA TYR A 120 1.32 -10.24 11.59
C TYR A 120 2.05 -11.47 11.03
N TYR A 121 3.18 -11.27 10.34
CA TYR A 121 3.99 -12.34 9.77
C TYR A 121 4.47 -13.33 10.85
N GLU A 122 4.95 -12.82 11.99
CA GLU A 122 5.38 -13.67 13.12
C GLU A 122 4.22 -14.52 13.67
N LYS A 123 3.00 -13.95 13.74
CA LYS A 123 1.81 -14.68 14.17
C LYS A 123 1.42 -15.81 13.19
N ILE A 124 1.50 -15.57 11.88
CA ILE A 124 1.07 -16.56 10.87
C ILE A 124 2.16 -17.60 10.54
N ASN A 125 3.42 -17.35 10.88
CA ASN A 125 4.55 -18.26 10.56
C ASN A 125 4.41 -19.64 11.23
N GLY A 126 3.64 -19.76 12.30
CA GLY A 126 3.27 -21.03 12.94
C GLY A 126 2.18 -21.82 12.22
N GLN A 127 1.59 -21.30 11.13
CA GLN A 127 0.41 -21.84 10.45
C GLN A 127 0.64 -22.28 9.00
N ASP A 128 1.88 -22.61 8.58
CA ASP A 128 2.24 -22.97 7.18
C ASP A 128 1.96 -21.90 6.13
N ASN A 129 1.78 -20.63 6.50
CA ASN A 129 1.41 -19.55 5.60
C ASN A 129 2.66 -18.85 5.01
N LYS A 130 3.41 -19.57 4.16
CA LYS A 130 4.66 -19.10 3.53
C LYS A 130 4.49 -18.02 2.46
N ASP A 131 3.25 -17.61 2.15
CA ASP A 131 2.93 -16.76 1.00
C ASP A 131 2.80 -15.26 1.32
N PHE A 132 3.06 -14.82 2.57
CA PHE A 132 2.99 -13.39 2.88
C PHE A 132 4.16 -12.62 2.27
N LYS A 133 3.84 -11.51 1.56
CA LYS A 133 4.84 -10.61 0.98
C LYS A 133 4.45 -9.16 1.21
N PHE A 134 5.44 -8.35 1.52
CA PHE A 134 5.32 -6.90 1.59
C PHE A 134 6.14 -6.28 0.45
N LEU A 135 5.49 -5.45 -0.37
CA LEU A 135 6.12 -4.69 -1.45
C LEU A 135 6.02 -3.20 -1.12
N LEU A 136 7.16 -2.54 -0.98
CA LEU A 136 7.26 -1.08 -0.93
C LEU A 136 7.60 -0.57 -2.33
N VAL A 137 6.76 0.29 -2.87
CA VAL A 137 7.06 1.02 -4.10
C VAL A 137 7.82 2.29 -3.70
N SER A 138 9.11 2.28 -3.96
CA SER A 138 10.05 3.35 -3.65
C SER A 138 10.32 4.21 -4.89
N THR A 139 11.37 5.03 -4.85
CA THR A 139 11.80 5.95 -5.91
C THR A 139 13.27 5.72 -6.23
N ASP A 140 13.69 6.08 -7.43
CA ASP A 140 15.10 6.08 -7.84
C ASP A 140 15.94 7.14 -7.12
N GLU A 141 15.31 8.19 -6.58
CA GLU A 141 16.00 9.22 -5.79
C GLU A 141 16.77 8.67 -4.58
N VAL A 142 16.43 7.48 -4.07
CA VAL A 142 17.18 6.82 -2.99
C VAL A 142 18.61 6.46 -3.38
N TYR A 143 18.90 6.39 -4.67
CA TYR A 143 20.22 6.12 -5.20
C TYR A 143 21.05 7.40 -5.48
N GLY A 144 20.44 8.58 -5.29
CA GLY A 144 21.06 9.88 -5.56
C GLY A 144 20.89 10.34 -7.01
N SER A 145 21.70 11.33 -7.41
CA SER A 145 21.67 11.91 -8.76
C SER A 145 22.75 11.29 -9.63
N LEU A 146 22.42 11.02 -10.91
CA LEU A 146 23.40 10.63 -11.92
C LEU A 146 23.95 11.87 -12.60
N GLU A 147 25.30 11.94 -12.71
CA GLU A 147 25.94 12.90 -13.61
C GLU A 147 25.82 12.45 -15.07
N THR A 148 25.97 13.40 -16.01
CA THR A 148 25.67 13.18 -17.44
C THR A 148 26.45 12.01 -18.08
N ASN A 149 27.59 11.61 -17.46
CA ASN A 149 28.50 10.56 -17.95
C ASN A 149 28.49 9.28 -17.08
N GLN A 150 27.59 9.16 -16.12
CA GLN A 150 27.50 7.98 -15.27
C GLN A 150 26.63 6.89 -15.89
N GLU A 151 26.97 5.62 -15.61
CA GLU A 151 26.14 4.49 -15.99
C GLU A 151 24.81 4.51 -15.22
N LYS A 152 23.76 3.92 -15.82
CA LYS A 152 22.46 3.81 -15.19
C LYS A 152 22.55 3.00 -13.90
N PHE A 153 21.69 3.32 -12.93
CA PHE A 153 21.47 2.46 -11.76
C PHE A 153 21.06 1.05 -12.19
N THR A 154 21.67 0.03 -11.60
CA THR A 154 21.42 -1.39 -11.87
C THR A 154 20.77 -2.07 -10.69
#